data_51fcfacb8ca2f0bd03f61530ae6fae01
#
_entry.id   51fcfacb8ca2f0bd03f61530ae6fae01
#
_cell.length_a   1.000
_cell.length_b   1.000
_cell.length_c   1.000
_cell.angle_alpha   90.00
_cell.angle_beta   90.00
_cell.angle_gamma   90.00
#
_symmetry.space_group_name_H-M   'P 1'
#
loop_
_entity.id
_entity.type
_entity.pdbx_description
1 polymer ?
#
loop_
_entity_poly.entity_id
_entity_poly.type
_entity_poly.pdbx_seq_one_letter_code
_entity_poly.pdbx_strand_id
1 'polypeptide(L)'
;MKLRSIICFLSAILLGILRIFVIKNSVEVESGFYVKGDVLATVFTVLCVALIVLFAVVALSFKGKKHRENMSGGKFALAGSAIFAAALVKCGVDGILSGNTLAGALAVIGGIAVIIGAPAHVMPEKASYLPVFLLIPSVWGVYNLITVFRKFSTIVTISDYLLQTLSLTALLLFIFYSAKAFIDGNSSAILHFSAYATFLGVFVTALPSIYFTVSREAVFCTPFTSDFAVLASMLIYAPSIINAVERNEI
;
A
#
# COMPACT_ATOMS: atom_id res chain seq x y z
N MET A 1 -4.46 8.74 16.79
CA MET A 1 -4.79 9.05 15.35
C MET A 1 -5.85 10.14 15.34
N LYS A 2 -5.70 11.17 14.51
CA LYS A 2 -6.68 12.28 14.40
C LYS A 2 -7.95 11.79 13.70
N LEU A 3 -9.10 12.39 14.03
CA LEU A 3 -10.39 12.01 13.45
C LEU A 3 -10.39 12.02 11.92
N ARG A 4 -9.69 12.97 11.30
CA ARG A 4 -9.56 13.08 9.83
C ARG A 4 -8.96 11.84 9.21
N SER A 5 -7.89 11.29 9.79
CA SER A 5 -7.23 10.08 9.31
C SER A 5 -8.09 8.84 9.50
N ILE A 6 -8.85 8.78 10.61
CA ILE A 6 -9.83 7.70 10.83
C ILE A 6 -10.88 7.70 9.71
N ILE A 7 -11.41 8.88 9.35
CA ILE A 7 -12.41 9.01 8.27
C ILE A 7 -11.81 8.52 6.95
N CYS A 8 -10.56 8.89 6.62
CA CYS A 8 -9.90 8.43 5.40
C CYS A 8 -9.75 6.90 5.36
N PHE A 9 -9.36 6.27 6.46
CA PHE A 9 -9.24 4.81 6.52
C PHE A 9 -10.60 4.11 6.44
N LEU A 10 -11.63 4.61 7.13
CA LEU A 10 -12.97 4.05 7.07
C LEU A 10 -13.60 4.18 5.67
N SER A 11 -13.41 5.31 4.99
CA SER A 11 -13.92 5.49 3.64
C SER A 11 -13.24 4.55 2.63
N ALA A 12 -11.94 4.25 2.82
CA ALA A 12 -11.24 3.25 2.00
C ALA A 12 -11.82 1.83 2.20
N ILE A 13 -12.17 1.45 3.43
CA ILE A 13 -12.82 0.16 3.73
C ILE A 13 -14.17 0.06 3.01
N LEU A 14 -15.01 1.10 3.11
CA LEU A 14 -16.32 1.10 2.46
C LEU A 14 -16.21 0.98 0.94
N LEU A 15 -15.25 1.68 0.33
CA LEU A 15 -15.03 1.58 -1.11
C LEU A 15 -14.52 0.19 -1.52
N GLY A 16 -13.69 -0.45 -0.69
CA GLY A 16 -13.26 -1.82 -0.92
C GLY A 16 -14.39 -2.83 -0.91
N ILE A 17 -15.35 -2.70 0.01
CA ILE A 17 -16.56 -3.52 0.03
C ILE A 17 -17.35 -3.29 -1.26
N LEU A 18 -17.57 -2.03 -1.66
CA LEU A 18 -18.25 -1.70 -2.92
C LEU A 18 -17.53 -2.33 -4.12
N ARG A 19 -16.19 -2.37 -4.13
CA ARG A 19 -15.41 -2.99 -5.21
C ARG A 19 -15.74 -4.46 -5.42
N ILE A 20 -15.97 -5.24 -4.35
CA ILE A 20 -16.36 -6.65 -4.46
C ILE A 20 -17.71 -6.76 -5.20
N PHE A 21 -18.69 -5.92 -4.88
CA PHE A 21 -19.96 -5.89 -5.58
C PHE A 21 -19.81 -5.48 -7.05
N VAL A 22 -18.96 -4.50 -7.35
CA VAL A 22 -18.66 -4.06 -8.72
C VAL A 22 -18.05 -5.19 -9.54
N ILE A 23 -17.06 -5.90 -9.01
CA ILE A 23 -16.43 -7.03 -9.73
C ILE A 23 -17.46 -8.11 -10.03
N LYS A 24 -18.33 -8.42 -9.07
CA LYS A 24 -19.33 -9.48 -9.22
C LYS A 24 -20.42 -9.15 -10.22
N ASN A 25 -20.87 -7.89 -10.31
CA ASN A 25 -22.06 -7.53 -11.05
C ASN A 25 -21.78 -6.70 -12.30
N SER A 26 -20.64 -6.03 -12.38
CA SER A 26 -20.38 -4.98 -13.37
C SER A 26 -19.13 -5.23 -14.20
N VAL A 27 -18.43 -6.36 -14.02
CA VAL A 27 -17.24 -6.74 -14.78
C VAL A 27 -17.54 -7.99 -15.60
N GLU A 28 -17.23 -7.93 -16.89
CA GLU A 28 -17.37 -9.10 -17.78
C GLU A 28 -16.30 -10.13 -17.43
N VAL A 29 -16.72 -11.38 -17.22
CA VAL A 29 -15.84 -12.48 -16.79
C VAL A 29 -14.75 -12.80 -17.82
N GLU A 30 -15.07 -12.67 -19.11
CA GLU A 30 -14.14 -13.03 -20.19
C GLU A 30 -13.14 -11.90 -20.52
N SER A 31 -13.59 -10.65 -20.52
CA SER A 31 -12.80 -9.51 -20.99
C SER A 31 -12.16 -8.72 -19.85
N GLY A 32 -12.72 -8.76 -18.64
CA GLY A 32 -12.32 -7.95 -17.51
C GLY A 32 -12.70 -6.46 -17.61
N PHE A 33 -13.45 -6.08 -18.64
CA PHE A 33 -13.95 -4.72 -18.76
C PHE A 33 -15.24 -4.50 -17.98
N TYR A 34 -15.49 -3.24 -17.64
CA TYR A 34 -16.80 -2.89 -17.11
C TYR A 34 -17.88 -3.05 -18.19
N VAL A 35 -19.01 -3.59 -17.79
CA VAL A 35 -20.20 -3.65 -18.65
C VAL A 35 -20.57 -2.23 -19.06
N LYS A 36 -20.75 -2.01 -20.37
CA LYS A 36 -21.06 -0.68 -20.93
C LYS A 36 -22.36 -0.14 -20.38
N GLY A 37 -22.32 1.07 -19.83
CA GLY A 37 -23.50 1.75 -19.26
C GLY A 37 -23.88 1.28 -17.85
N ASP A 38 -23.06 0.46 -17.20
CA ASP A 38 -23.32 0.05 -15.82
C ASP A 38 -23.17 1.21 -14.84
N VAL A 39 -24.25 1.45 -14.09
CA VAL A 39 -24.34 2.53 -13.11
C VAL A 39 -23.42 2.27 -11.91
N LEU A 40 -23.31 1.02 -11.46
CA LEU A 40 -22.52 0.66 -10.29
C LEU A 40 -21.02 0.88 -10.55
N ALA A 41 -20.53 0.50 -11.74
CA ALA A 41 -19.15 0.76 -12.15
C ALA A 41 -18.85 2.26 -12.25
N THR A 42 -19.80 3.05 -12.77
CA THR A 42 -19.68 4.50 -12.86
C THR A 42 -19.64 5.13 -11.47
N VAL A 43 -20.54 4.75 -10.57
CA VAL A 43 -20.56 5.22 -9.17
C VAL A 43 -19.26 4.89 -8.46
N PHE A 44 -18.76 3.66 -8.59
CA PHE A 44 -17.48 3.27 -8.02
C PHE A 44 -16.34 4.15 -8.51
N THR A 45 -16.25 4.40 -9.82
CA THR A 45 -15.19 5.23 -10.41
C THR A 45 -15.26 6.66 -9.89
N VAL A 46 -16.44 7.26 -9.83
CA VAL A 46 -16.65 8.61 -9.29
C VAL A 46 -16.25 8.68 -7.81
N LEU A 47 -16.62 7.68 -7.01
CA LEU A 47 -16.25 7.60 -5.60
C LEU A 47 -14.74 7.42 -5.41
N CYS A 48 -14.06 6.62 -6.25
CA CYS A 48 -12.60 6.51 -6.24
C CYS A 48 -11.93 7.87 -6.43
N VAL A 49 -12.35 8.63 -7.45
CA VAL A 49 -11.80 9.96 -7.73
C VAL A 49 -12.10 10.92 -6.57
N ALA A 50 -13.32 10.93 -6.06
CA ALA A 50 -13.72 11.77 -4.93
C ALA A 50 -12.88 11.47 -3.67
N LEU A 51 -12.60 10.20 -3.37
CA LEU A 51 -11.76 9.81 -2.24
C LEU A 51 -10.29 10.21 -2.43
N ILE A 52 -9.74 10.08 -3.63
CA ILE A 52 -8.37 10.55 -3.90
C ILE A 52 -8.26 12.06 -3.66
N VAL A 53 -9.25 12.83 -4.11
CA VAL A 53 -9.31 14.28 -3.84
C VAL A 53 -9.44 14.55 -2.33
N LEU A 54 -10.31 13.83 -1.63
CA LEU A 54 -10.45 13.94 -0.18
C LEU A 54 -9.12 13.65 0.53
N PHE A 55 -8.41 12.58 0.15
CA PHE A 55 -7.11 12.24 0.72
C PHE A 55 -6.08 13.33 0.48
N ALA A 56 -6.06 13.93 -0.71
CA ALA A 56 -5.18 15.05 -1.01
C ALA A 56 -5.49 16.28 -0.14
N VAL A 57 -6.75 16.65 0.00
CA VAL A 57 -7.19 17.78 0.84
C VAL A 57 -6.85 17.54 2.31
N VAL A 58 -7.15 16.35 2.84
CA VAL A 58 -6.81 15.99 4.22
C VAL A 58 -5.29 15.99 4.43
N ALA A 59 -4.52 15.42 3.48
CA ALA A 59 -3.07 15.39 3.55
C ALA A 59 -2.45 16.79 3.55
N LEU A 60 -2.99 17.72 2.76
CA LEU A 60 -2.53 19.11 2.75
C LEU A 60 -2.67 19.81 4.11
N SER A 61 -3.61 19.39 4.96
CA SER A 61 -3.74 19.93 6.32
C SER A 61 -2.57 19.58 7.25
N PHE A 62 -1.71 18.65 6.82
CA PHE A 62 -0.49 18.25 7.54
C PHE A 62 0.78 18.88 6.94
N LYS A 63 0.66 19.70 5.89
CA LYS A 63 1.79 20.37 5.25
C LYS A 63 2.51 21.31 6.23
N GLY A 64 3.84 21.16 6.29
CA GLY A 64 4.70 22.06 7.08
C GLY A 64 4.74 21.79 8.57
N LYS A 65 4.06 20.75 9.06
CA LYS A 65 4.17 20.33 10.44
C LYS A 65 5.51 19.64 10.69
N LYS A 66 6.16 20.04 11.77
CA LYS A 66 7.39 19.39 12.24
C LYS A 66 7.06 18.34 13.28
N HIS A 67 7.86 17.30 13.34
CA HIS A 67 7.83 16.31 14.41
C HIS A 67 8.97 16.54 15.37
N ARG A 68 8.81 15.96 16.55
CA ARG A 68 9.90 15.90 17.52
C ARG A 68 11.04 15.07 16.94
N GLU A 69 12.27 15.54 17.10
CA GLU A 69 13.46 14.73 16.87
C GLU A 69 13.32 13.38 17.61
N ASN A 70 13.72 12.29 16.98
CA ASN A 70 13.57 10.94 17.52
C ASN A 70 12.12 10.43 17.63
N MET A 71 11.38 10.52 16.54
CA MET A 71 10.03 9.98 16.44
C MET A 71 9.99 8.47 16.72
N SER A 72 9.20 8.06 17.71
CA SER A 72 8.93 6.64 17.99
C SER A 72 7.65 6.17 17.30
N GLY A 73 7.76 5.13 16.47
CA GLY A 73 6.60 4.47 15.84
C GLY A 73 5.78 3.62 16.80
N GLY A 74 6.37 3.24 17.93
CA GLY A 74 5.76 2.38 18.93
C GLY A 74 5.67 0.90 18.52
N LYS A 75 5.12 0.08 19.43
CA LYS A 75 5.02 -1.38 19.25
C LYS A 75 4.19 -1.81 18.03
N PHE A 76 3.15 -1.04 17.69
CA PHE A 76 2.31 -1.35 16.52
C PHE A 76 3.05 -1.14 15.19
N ALA A 77 3.88 -0.10 15.08
CA ALA A 77 4.70 0.11 13.90
C ALA A 77 5.78 -0.98 13.77
N LEU A 78 6.36 -1.42 14.91
CA LEU A 78 7.27 -2.55 14.94
C LEU A 78 6.58 -3.86 14.46
N ALA A 79 5.39 -4.16 14.97
CA ALA A 79 4.63 -5.33 14.53
C ALA A 79 4.25 -5.24 13.05
N GLY A 80 3.79 -4.08 12.59
CA GLY A 80 3.48 -3.83 11.18
C GLY A 80 4.70 -4.01 10.27
N SER A 81 5.88 -3.50 10.67
CA SER A 81 7.11 -3.69 9.92
C SER A 81 7.57 -5.15 9.88
N ALA A 82 7.37 -5.91 10.96
CA ALA A 82 7.68 -7.35 10.99
C ALA A 82 6.78 -8.13 10.02
N ILE A 83 5.47 -7.84 9.97
CA ILE A 83 4.54 -8.45 9.02
C ILE A 83 4.90 -8.07 7.58
N PHE A 84 5.25 -6.81 7.35
CA PHE A 84 5.70 -6.34 6.04
C PHE A 84 6.99 -7.05 5.60
N ALA A 85 7.97 -7.19 6.49
CA ALA A 85 9.20 -7.93 6.21
C ALA A 85 8.93 -9.40 5.85
N ALA A 86 8.08 -10.07 6.62
CA ALA A 86 7.69 -11.47 6.35
C ALA A 86 7.00 -11.60 4.99
N ALA A 87 6.11 -10.67 4.63
CA ALA A 87 5.45 -10.65 3.34
C ALA A 87 6.45 -10.44 2.18
N LEU A 88 7.44 -9.54 2.35
CA LEU A 88 8.50 -9.33 1.36
C LEU A 88 9.38 -10.57 1.19
N VAL A 89 9.79 -11.21 2.28
CA VAL A 89 10.60 -12.44 2.21
C VAL A 89 9.82 -13.54 1.50
N LYS A 90 8.54 -13.73 1.84
CA LYS A 90 7.67 -14.69 1.15
C LYS A 90 7.56 -14.37 -0.34
N CYS A 91 7.27 -13.11 -0.69
CA CYS A 91 7.22 -12.66 -2.08
C CYS A 91 8.53 -12.95 -2.81
N GLY A 92 9.67 -12.74 -2.13
CA GLY A 92 10.98 -13.00 -2.68
C GLY A 92 11.23 -14.47 -2.96
N VAL A 93 10.87 -15.36 -2.02
CA VAL A 93 11.00 -16.81 -2.19
C VAL A 93 10.11 -17.30 -3.34
N ASP A 94 8.84 -16.86 -3.39
CA ASP A 94 7.92 -17.21 -4.47
C ASP A 94 8.45 -16.72 -5.84
N GLY A 95 9.03 -15.52 -5.89
CA GLY A 95 9.64 -14.95 -7.08
C GLY A 95 10.84 -15.77 -7.58
N ILE A 96 11.72 -16.21 -6.68
CA ILE A 96 12.87 -17.06 -7.03
C ILE A 96 12.37 -18.41 -7.56
N LEU A 97 11.42 -19.03 -6.88
CA LEU A 97 10.86 -20.34 -7.26
C LEU A 97 10.11 -20.29 -8.60
N SER A 98 9.50 -19.15 -8.93
CA SER A 98 8.81 -18.94 -10.22
C SER A 98 9.74 -18.53 -11.38
N GLY A 99 11.05 -18.42 -11.13
CA GLY A 99 12.05 -18.06 -12.14
C GLY A 99 12.31 -16.55 -12.28
N ASN A 100 11.62 -15.70 -11.53
CA ASN A 100 11.88 -14.26 -11.47
C ASN A 100 12.92 -13.94 -10.37
N THR A 101 14.14 -14.46 -10.54
CA THR A 101 15.20 -14.45 -9.53
C THR A 101 15.60 -13.03 -9.09
N LEU A 102 15.63 -12.06 -10.01
CA LEU A 102 16.02 -10.70 -9.67
C LEU A 102 14.98 -10.01 -8.78
N ALA A 103 13.70 -10.08 -9.15
CA ALA A 103 12.62 -9.54 -8.31
C ALA A 103 12.59 -10.20 -6.94
N GLY A 104 12.75 -11.53 -6.94
CA GLY A 104 12.78 -12.33 -5.72
C GLY A 104 13.96 -11.95 -4.81
N ALA A 105 15.16 -11.82 -5.34
CA ALA A 105 16.33 -11.41 -4.59
C ALA A 105 16.15 -10.01 -3.98
N LEU A 106 15.65 -9.05 -4.76
CA LEU A 106 15.38 -7.69 -4.28
C LEU A 106 14.33 -7.68 -3.16
N ALA A 107 13.29 -8.51 -3.25
CA ALA A 107 12.27 -8.64 -2.20
C ALA A 107 12.85 -9.23 -0.91
N VAL A 108 13.67 -10.28 -1.00
CA VAL A 108 14.34 -10.88 0.17
C VAL A 108 15.27 -9.87 0.84
N ILE A 109 16.11 -9.19 0.05
CA ILE A 109 17.01 -8.13 0.57
C ILE A 109 16.18 -7.01 1.23
N GLY A 110 15.09 -6.59 0.59
CA GLY A 110 14.16 -5.61 1.16
C GLY A 110 13.56 -6.06 2.49
N GLY A 111 13.13 -7.31 2.58
CA GLY A 111 12.57 -7.89 3.81
C GLY A 111 13.59 -7.94 4.96
N ILE A 112 14.81 -8.39 4.67
CA ILE A 112 15.93 -8.39 5.65
C ILE A 112 16.24 -6.96 6.11
N ALA A 113 16.28 -6.01 5.18
CA ALA A 113 16.53 -4.61 5.49
C ALA A 113 15.44 -4.02 6.40
N VAL A 114 14.16 -4.36 6.18
CA VAL A 114 13.07 -3.94 7.09
C VAL A 114 13.27 -4.51 8.48
N ILE A 115 13.70 -5.78 8.63
CA ILE A 115 13.99 -6.38 9.93
C ILE A 115 15.09 -5.60 10.65
N ILE A 116 16.17 -5.24 9.93
CA ILE A 116 17.28 -4.45 10.50
C ILE A 116 16.82 -3.05 10.88
N GLY A 117 15.97 -2.41 10.06
CA GLY A 117 15.45 -1.07 10.30
C GLY A 117 14.30 -1.00 11.33
N ALA A 118 13.59 -2.10 11.57
CA ALA A 118 12.41 -2.14 12.45
C ALA A 118 12.67 -1.62 13.90
N PRO A 119 13.83 -1.85 14.53
CA PRO A 119 14.13 -1.27 15.85
C PRO A 119 14.07 0.26 15.89
N ALA A 120 14.23 0.96 14.76
CA ALA A 120 14.08 2.41 14.71
C ALA A 120 12.69 2.88 15.19
N HIS A 121 11.66 2.04 15.07
CA HIS A 121 10.32 2.36 15.54
C HIS A 121 10.20 2.41 17.07
N VAL A 122 11.10 1.78 17.80
CA VAL A 122 11.03 1.66 19.27
C VAL A 122 12.19 2.34 19.96
N MET A 123 13.36 2.40 19.32
CA MET A 123 14.62 2.92 19.89
C MET A 123 15.24 3.98 18.97
N PRO A 124 14.60 5.10 18.71
CA PRO A 124 15.08 6.09 17.74
C PRO A 124 16.42 6.73 18.15
N GLU A 125 16.71 6.81 19.47
CA GLU A 125 17.91 7.46 19.99
C GLU A 125 19.20 6.62 19.82
N LYS A 126 19.07 5.29 19.67
CA LYS A 126 20.23 4.39 19.70
C LYS A 126 20.95 4.21 18.37
N ALA A 127 20.29 4.50 17.24
CA ALA A 127 20.92 4.31 15.94
C ALA A 127 20.22 5.15 14.85
N SER A 128 20.75 6.33 14.60
CA SER A 128 20.25 7.28 13.58
C SER A 128 20.32 6.74 12.14
N TYR A 129 21.11 5.70 11.90
CA TYR A 129 21.24 5.05 10.58
C TYR A 129 20.18 3.97 10.30
N LEU A 130 19.50 3.43 11.33
CA LEU A 130 18.53 2.36 11.16
C LEU A 130 17.38 2.71 10.19
N PRO A 131 16.81 3.92 10.20
CA PRO A 131 15.76 4.28 9.26
C PRO A 131 16.16 4.20 7.79
N VAL A 132 17.47 4.30 7.47
CA VAL A 132 17.98 4.17 6.10
C VAL A 132 17.67 2.78 5.51
N PHE A 133 17.71 1.74 6.35
CA PHE A 133 17.36 0.39 5.90
C PHE A 133 15.90 0.26 5.47
N LEU A 134 15.00 1.10 6.00
CA LEU A 134 13.59 1.14 5.58
C LEU A 134 13.40 1.68 4.15
N LEU A 135 14.42 2.30 3.54
CA LEU A 135 14.40 2.73 2.14
C LEU A 135 14.67 1.58 1.16
N ILE A 136 15.39 0.55 1.57
CA ILE A 136 15.83 -0.53 0.67
C ILE A 136 14.65 -1.24 -0.01
N PRO A 137 13.50 -1.51 0.65
CA PRO A 137 12.33 -2.09 -0.01
C PRO A 137 11.81 -1.27 -1.18
N SER A 138 12.08 0.04 -1.24
CA SER A 138 11.65 0.87 -2.37
C SER A 138 12.31 0.46 -3.68
N VAL A 139 13.52 -0.11 -3.64
CA VAL A 139 14.21 -0.62 -4.83
C VAL A 139 13.44 -1.80 -5.43
N TRP A 140 13.00 -2.75 -4.59
CA TRP A 140 12.09 -3.80 -5.01
C TRP A 140 10.78 -3.22 -5.57
N GLY A 141 10.20 -2.23 -4.88
CA GLY A 141 8.95 -1.59 -5.30
C GLY A 141 9.05 -0.97 -6.69
N VAL A 142 10.16 -0.27 -7.01
CA VAL A 142 10.42 0.30 -8.34
C VAL A 142 10.53 -0.81 -9.38
N TYR A 143 11.33 -1.85 -9.11
CA TYR A 143 11.49 -2.97 -10.03
C TYR A 143 10.16 -3.68 -10.30
N ASN A 144 9.40 -3.96 -9.24
CA ASN A 144 8.10 -4.62 -9.35
C ASN A 144 7.09 -3.77 -10.14
N LEU A 145 7.04 -2.45 -9.87
CA LEU A 145 6.18 -1.53 -10.60
C LEU A 145 6.50 -1.52 -12.11
N ILE A 146 7.79 -1.47 -12.48
CA ILE A 146 8.23 -1.53 -13.89
C ILE A 146 7.81 -2.87 -14.51
N THR A 147 7.98 -3.97 -13.79
CA THR A 147 7.64 -5.31 -14.29
C THR A 147 6.14 -5.45 -14.51
N VAL A 148 5.32 -5.01 -13.55
CA VAL A 148 3.85 -5.01 -13.66
C VAL A 148 3.41 -4.10 -14.80
N PHE A 149 3.95 -2.89 -14.89
CA PHE A 149 3.62 -1.96 -15.97
C PHE A 149 3.96 -2.54 -17.35
N ARG A 150 5.14 -3.15 -17.52
CA ARG A 150 5.52 -3.79 -18.78
C ARG A 150 4.61 -4.95 -19.15
N LYS A 151 4.22 -5.77 -18.18
CA LYS A 151 3.31 -6.92 -18.38
C LYS A 151 1.93 -6.47 -18.86
N PHE A 152 1.43 -5.36 -18.33
CA PHE A 152 0.06 -4.89 -18.57
C PHE A 152 -0.03 -3.65 -19.46
N SER A 153 1.08 -3.15 -20.01
CA SER A 153 1.12 -1.92 -20.82
C SER A 153 0.18 -1.93 -22.03
N THR A 154 -0.08 -3.10 -22.60
CA THR A 154 -1.04 -3.29 -23.71
C THR A 154 -2.49 -3.43 -23.24
N ILE A 155 -2.73 -3.65 -21.95
CA ILE A 155 -4.04 -4.02 -21.37
C ILE A 155 -4.40 -3.09 -20.17
N VAL A 156 -3.76 -1.92 -20.08
CA VAL A 156 -3.96 -0.95 -18.97
C VAL A 156 -5.41 -0.45 -18.86
N THR A 157 -6.20 -0.58 -19.92
CA THR A 157 -7.62 -0.23 -19.92
C THR A 157 -8.48 -1.15 -19.03
N ILE A 158 -7.99 -2.34 -18.66
CA ILE A 158 -8.67 -3.20 -17.71
C ILE A 158 -8.53 -2.60 -16.32
N SER A 159 -9.66 -2.31 -15.69
CA SER A 159 -9.73 -1.60 -14.41
C SER A 159 -8.92 -2.24 -13.29
N ASP A 160 -8.82 -3.57 -13.27
CA ASP A 160 -8.10 -4.32 -12.24
C ASP A 160 -6.59 -4.06 -12.30
N TYR A 161 -6.00 -4.08 -13.50
CA TYR A 161 -4.58 -3.80 -13.71
C TYR A 161 -4.20 -2.34 -13.45
N LEU A 162 -5.09 -1.40 -13.81
CA LEU A 162 -4.90 0.01 -13.51
C LEU A 162 -4.86 0.24 -11.99
N LEU A 163 -5.84 -0.30 -11.26
CA LEU A 163 -5.89 -0.18 -9.81
C LEU A 163 -4.69 -0.85 -9.12
N GLN A 164 -4.22 -2.00 -9.62
CA GLN A 164 -3.01 -2.66 -9.13
C GLN A 164 -1.79 -1.76 -9.31
N THR A 165 -1.60 -1.19 -10.49
CA THR A 165 -0.47 -0.29 -10.78
C THR A 165 -0.50 0.95 -9.89
N LEU A 166 -1.67 1.57 -9.71
CA LEU A 166 -1.83 2.72 -8.82
C LEU A 166 -1.57 2.36 -7.36
N SER A 167 -2.01 1.18 -6.91
CA SER A 167 -1.79 0.70 -5.54
C SER A 167 -0.32 0.44 -5.26
N LEU A 168 0.43 -0.14 -6.21
CA LEU A 168 1.88 -0.33 -6.10
C LEU A 168 2.64 0.99 -6.11
N THR A 169 2.18 1.97 -6.91
CA THR A 169 2.77 3.32 -6.91
C THR A 169 2.56 4.00 -5.55
N ALA A 170 1.37 3.92 -4.99
CA ALA A 170 1.07 4.46 -3.66
C ALA A 170 1.91 3.78 -2.57
N LEU A 171 2.05 2.45 -2.63
CA LEU A 171 2.90 1.66 -1.73
C LEU A 171 4.36 2.13 -1.79
N LEU A 172 4.91 2.29 -3.00
CA LEU A 172 6.29 2.76 -3.20
C LEU A 172 6.50 4.14 -2.57
N LEU A 173 5.60 5.08 -2.83
CA LEU A 173 5.64 6.41 -2.24
C LEU A 173 5.53 6.35 -0.71
N PHE A 174 4.65 5.49 -0.18
CA PHE A 174 4.49 5.33 1.26
C PHE A 174 5.77 4.78 1.91
N ILE A 175 6.39 3.74 1.36
CA ILE A 175 7.66 3.18 1.86
C ILE A 175 8.73 4.28 1.90
N PHE A 176 8.89 5.02 0.81
CA PHE A 176 9.90 6.07 0.70
C PHE A 176 9.66 7.20 1.71
N TYR A 177 8.44 7.74 1.76
CA TYR A 177 8.14 8.88 2.65
C TYR A 177 8.02 8.47 4.13
N SER A 178 7.66 7.22 4.44
CA SER A 178 7.71 6.73 5.82
C SER A 178 9.15 6.66 6.34
N ALA A 179 10.07 6.10 5.56
CA ALA A 179 11.49 6.07 5.92
C ALA A 179 12.06 7.49 6.06
N LYS A 180 11.74 8.38 5.10
CA LYS A 180 12.14 9.79 5.15
C LYS A 180 11.64 10.50 6.41
N ALA A 181 10.41 10.24 6.84
CA ALA A 181 9.86 10.87 8.05
C ALA A 181 10.64 10.48 9.32
N PHE A 182 11.18 9.25 9.38
CA PHE A 182 12.05 8.81 10.48
C PHE A 182 13.47 9.39 10.39
N ILE A 183 13.95 9.75 9.18
CA ILE A 183 15.29 10.33 8.99
C ILE A 183 15.26 11.84 9.26
N ASP A 184 14.33 12.56 8.63
CA ASP A 184 14.32 14.03 8.59
C ASP A 184 13.46 14.66 9.70
N GLY A 185 12.64 13.89 10.40
CA GLY A 185 11.70 14.40 11.40
C GLY A 185 10.60 15.33 10.83
N ASN A 186 10.43 15.37 9.52
CA ASN A 186 9.44 16.23 8.88
C ASN A 186 8.24 15.41 8.41
N SER A 187 7.05 15.76 8.89
CA SER A 187 5.79 15.26 8.32
C SER A 187 5.55 15.91 6.97
N SER A 188 5.40 15.08 5.96
CA SER A 188 5.02 15.60 4.65
C SER A 188 3.56 15.25 4.35
N ALA A 189 2.84 16.17 3.70
CA ALA A 189 1.51 15.89 3.16
C ALA A 189 1.53 14.63 2.27
N ILE A 190 2.65 14.39 1.57
CA ILE A 190 2.81 13.23 0.69
C ILE A 190 2.83 11.91 1.49
N LEU A 191 3.39 11.89 2.71
CA LEU A 191 3.34 10.71 3.56
C LEU A 191 1.89 10.34 3.92
N HIS A 192 1.10 11.30 4.35
CA HIS A 192 -0.30 11.08 4.69
C HIS A 192 -1.11 10.64 3.46
N PHE A 193 -0.94 11.36 2.34
CA PHE A 193 -1.60 11.00 1.09
C PHE A 193 -1.25 9.58 0.64
N SER A 194 0.03 9.24 0.59
CA SER A 194 0.48 7.92 0.16
C SER A 194 0.04 6.80 1.10
N ALA A 195 -0.02 7.06 2.41
CA ALA A 195 -0.54 6.09 3.38
C ALA A 195 -2.04 5.81 3.15
N TYR A 196 -2.85 6.85 2.95
CA TYR A 196 -4.29 6.68 2.66
C TYR A 196 -4.51 6.00 1.31
N ALA A 197 -3.75 6.39 0.28
CA ALA A 197 -3.83 5.79 -1.05
C ALA A 197 -3.37 4.31 -1.04
N THR A 198 -2.31 3.98 -0.28
CA THR A 198 -1.86 2.58 -0.11
C THR A 198 -2.93 1.76 0.60
N PHE A 199 -3.51 2.29 1.65
CA PHE A 199 -4.56 1.61 2.39
C PHE A 199 -5.81 1.40 1.51
N LEU A 200 -6.20 2.40 0.71
CA LEU A 200 -7.24 2.23 -0.31
C LEU A 200 -6.87 1.13 -1.30
N GLY A 201 -5.62 1.10 -1.78
CA GLY A 201 -5.12 0.07 -2.67
C GLY A 201 -5.29 -1.34 -2.12
N VAL A 202 -5.03 -1.56 -0.82
CA VAL A 202 -5.29 -2.86 -0.16
C VAL A 202 -6.75 -3.28 -0.33
N PHE A 203 -7.68 -2.36 -0.09
CA PHE A 203 -9.11 -2.68 -0.12
C PHE A 203 -9.68 -2.81 -1.54
N VAL A 204 -9.17 -2.06 -2.51
CA VAL A 204 -9.70 -2.13 -3.89
C VAL A 204 -9.01 -3.19 -4.75
N THR A 205 -7.85 -3.72 -4.33
CA THR A 205 -7.12 -4.76 -5.08
C THR A 205 -6.89 -6.03 -4.28
N ALA A 206 -6.15 -5.99 -3.16
CA ALA A 206 -5.79 -7.19 -2.42
C ALA A 206 -7.00 -7.87 -1.75
N LEU A 207 -7.92 -7.12 -1.17
CA LEU A 207 -9.10 -7.69 -0.51
C LEU A 207 -10.04 -8.41 -1.50
N PRO A 208 -10.44 -7.82 -2.65
CA PRO A 208 -11.20 -8.55 -3.67
C PRO A 208 -10.48 -9.80 -4.16
N SER A 209 -9.17 -9.70 -4.42
CA SER A 209 -8.35 -10.84 -4.86
C SER A 209 -8.38 -11.98 -3.84
N ILE A 210 -8.25 -11.70 -2.54
CA ILE A 210 -8.39 -12.69 -1.47
C ILE A 210 -9.80 -13.29 -1.47
N TYR A 211 -10.83 -12.44 -1.48
CA TYR A 211 -12.22 -12.87 -1.42
C TYR A 211 -12.57 -13.85 -2.56
N PHE A 212 -12.27 -13.49 -3.82
CA PHE A 212 -12.61 -14.32 -4.96
C PHE A 212 -11.72 -15.57 -5.09
N THR A 213 -10.47 -15.52 -4.62
CA THR A 213 -9.62 -16.71 -4.54
C THR A 213 -10.18 -17.73 -3.54
N VAL A 214 -10.71 -17.27 -2.40
CA VAL A 214 -11.29 -18.15 -1.37
C VAL A 214 -12.68 -18.64 -1.75
N SER A 215 -13.54 -17.76 -2.27
CA SER A 215 -14.92 -18.10 -2.66
C SER A 215 -14.99 -18.98 -3.91
N ARG A 216 -13.92 -19.02 -4.71
CA ARG A 216 -13.85 -19.75 -6.00
C ARG A 216 -14.95 -19.33 -6.99
N GLU A 217 -15.46 -18.11 -6.86
CA GLU A 217 -16.43 -17.56 -7.81
C GLU A 217 -15.77 -17.30 -9.17
N ALA A 218 -16.47 -17.62 -10.25
CA ALA A 218 -16.00 -17.37 -11.61
C ALA A 218 -16.20 -15.87 -11.97
N VAL A 219 -15.23 -15.06 -11.60
CA VAL A 219 -15.20 -13.63 -11.89
C VAL A 219 -13.83 -13.24 -12.46
N PHE A 220 -13.78 -12.15 -13.22
CA PHE A 220 -12.51 -11.58 -13.64
C PHE A 220 -11.90 -10.77 -12.49
N CYS A 221 -10.98 -11.39 -11.79
CA CYS A 221 -10.17 -10.74 -10.75
C CYS A 221 -8.77 -11.31 -10.80
N THR A 222 -7.77 -10.45 -10.66
CA THR A 222 -6.37 -10.90 -10.55
C THR A 222 -6.22 -11.85 -9.36
N PRO A 223 -5.74 -13.08 -9.56
CA PRO A 223 -5.60 -14.05 -8.47
C PRO A 223 -4.64 -13.52 -7.40
N PHE A 224 -4.89 -13.90 -6.15
CA PHE A 224 -4.06 -13.49 -5.02
C PHE A 224 -2.63 -14.03 -5.17
N THR A 225 -1.68 -13.12 -5.25
CA THR A 225 -0.24 -13.42 -5.34
C THR A 225 0.50 -12.89 -4.13
N SER A 226 1.76 -13.27 -3.99
CA SER A 226 2.62 -12.77 -2.91
C SER A 226 2.81 -11.25 -2.93
N ASP A 227 2.70 -10.59 -4.09
CA ASP A 227 2.71 -9.12 -4.20
C ASP A 227 1.51 -8.50 -3.48
N PHE A 228 0.33 -9.12 -3.57
CA PHE A 228 -0.84 -8.69 -2.80
C PHE A 228 -0.68 -8.94 -1.30
N ALA A 229 0.09 -9.97 -0.89
CA ALA A 229 0.41 -10.16 0.52
C ALA A 229 1.28 -9.03 1.06
N VAL A 230 2.23 -8.53 0.26
CA VAL A 230 3.02 -7.33 0.61
C VAL A 230 2.11 -6.11 0.75
N LEU A 231 1.19 -5.89 -0.19
CA LEU A 231 0.23 -4.80 -0.11
C LEU A 231 -0.70 -4.96 1.11
N ALA A 232 -1.21 -6.16 1.38
CA ALA A 232 -2.09 -6.45 2.52
C ALA A 232 -1.42 -6.20 3.88
N SER A 233 -0.09 -6.38 3.98
CA SER A 233 0.66 -6.06 5.21
C SER A 233 0.53 -4.60 5.63
N MET A 234 0.19 -3.71 4.70
CA MET A 234 -0.03 -2.28 4.96
C MET A 234 -1.29 -2.00 5.78
N LEU A 235 -2.20 -2.97 5.97
CA LEU A 235 -3.37 -2.82 6.86
C LEU A 235 -2.98 -2.41 8.28
N ILE A 236 -1.84 -2.91 8.75
CA ILE A 236 -1.34 -2.61 10.10
C ILE A 236 -0.25 -1.53 10.02
N TYR A 237 0.65 -1.62 9.07
CA TYR A 237 1.82 -0.75 9.00
C TYR A 237 1.44 0.70 8.69
N ALA A 238 0.61 0.98 7.67
CA ALA A 238 0.27 2.34 7.29
C ALA A 238 -0.49 3.12 8.40
N PRO A 239 -1.57 2.59 9.02
CA PRO A 239 -2.22 3.28 10.13
C PRO A 239 -1.31 3.48 11.35
N SER A 240 -0.39 2.53 11.62
CA SER A 240 0.53 2.65 12.75
C SER A 240 1.56 3.76 12.55
N ILE A 241 2.09 3.92 11.35
CA ILE A 241 3.00 5.02 11.00
C ILE A 241 2.29 6.37 11.09
N ILE A 242 1.08 6.49 10.51
CA ILE A 242 0.30 7.74 10.60
C ILE A 242 -0.02 8.10 12.06
N ASN A 243 -0.39 7.11 12.87
CA ASN A 243 -0.65 7.35 14.29
C ASN A 243 0.62 7.81 15.02
N ALA A 244 1.79 7.24 14.71
CA ALA A 244 3.06 7.66 15.27
C ALA A 244 3.40 9.11 14.89
N VAL A 245 3.26 9.43 13.61
CA VAL A 245 3.49 10.77 13.06
C VAL A 245 2.59 11.79 13.75
N GLU A 246 1.28 11.54 13.83
CA GLU A 246 0.30 12.45 14.42
C GLU A 246 0.46 12.63 15.94
N ARG A 247 1.00 11.64 16.66
CA ARG A 247 1.28 11.74 18.11
C ARG A 247 2.51 12.59 18.40
N ASN A 248 3.47 12.63 17.49
CA ASN A 248 4.71 13.35 17.64
C ASN A 248 4.70 14.75 16.97
N GLU A 249 3.55 15.18 16.40
CA GLU A 249 3.39 16.55 15.87
C GLU A 249 3.44 17.58 17.03
N ILE A 250 4.26 18.62 16.85
CA ILE A 250 4.40 19.79 17.71
C ILE A 250 3.60 20.95 17.13
#